data_c92ee3e309f1cb261b541dfc37dee913
#
_entry.id   c92ee3e309f1cb261b541dfc37dee913
#
_cell.length_a   1.000
_cell.length_b   1.000
_cell.length_c   1.000
_cell.angle_alpha   90.00
_cell.angle_beta   90.00
_cell.angle_gamma   90.00
#
_symmetry.space_group_name_H-M   'P 1'
#
loop_
_entity.id
_entity.type
_entity.pdbx_description
1 polymer ?
#
loop_
_entity_poly.entity_id
_entity_poly.type
_entity_poly.pdbx_seq_one_letter_code
_entity_poly.pdbx_strand_id
1 'polypeptide(L)'
;DTISRAIYSAKMERSIGLGAMGFHSYLQRKNIAFESAIAKSVNMKIFKTIKDRSYATSKMLCHSKGITSIRPGYANTTLVAIAPTKSSSFIHGQVSMGIEPIKSNYFIKDLAKSKTVYKNPFLEAELEAYGLNTPETWDSILKKDGSVQHLDFPTKAVFKSFIEISPKELIIQAAARQKFIDQSQSLNLMIHPSIPAKDINQLYLFAHEQGVKTLYYQFSISSAQSFTRNILECASCEG
;
A
#
# COMPACT_ATOMS: atom_id res chain seq x y z
N ASP A 1 -3.09 22.07 -32.93
CA ASP A 1 -3.07 21.33 -31.65
C ASP A 1 -1.85 20.44 -31.58
N THR A 2 -0.89 20.75 -30.70
CA THR A 2 0.36 19.98 -30.50
C THR A 2 0.13 18.59 -29.91
N ILE A 3 -1.06 18.33 -29.37
CA ILE A 3 -1.41 17.06 -28.70
C ILE A 3 -2.63 16.37 -29.33
N SER A 4 -2.91 16.62 -30.60
CA SER A 4 -4.11 16.09 -31.29
C SER A 4 -4.22 14.55 -31.22
N ARG A 5 -3.08 13.82 -31.34
CA ARG A 5 -3.05 12.36 -31.24
C ARG A 5 -3.42 11.86 -29.83
N ALA A 6 -2.93 12.53 -28.79
CA ALA A 6 -3.27 12.20 -27.40
C ALA A 6 -4.77 12.45 -27.11
N ILE A 7 -5.31 13.56 -27.60
CA ILE A 7 -6.74 13.88 -27.49
C ILE A 7 -7.59 12.84 -28.23
N TYR A 8 -7.18 12.43 -29.43
CA TYR A 8 -7.84 11.39 -30.21
C TYR A 8 -7.85 10.05 -29.45
N SER A 9 -6.68 9.61 -28.97
CA SER A 9 -6.57 8.36 -28.20
C SER A 9 -7.43 8.41 -26.95
N ALA A 10 -7.38 9.48 -26.16
CA ALA A 10 -8.18 9.64 -24.95
C ALA A 10 -9.69 9.58 -25.22
N LYS A 11 -10.15 10.21 -26.34
CA LYS A 11 -11.56 10.18 -26.76
C LYS A 11 -12.01 8.81 -27.24
N MET A 12 -11.14 8.08 -27.92
CA MET A 12 -11.45 6.74 -28.44
C MET A 12 -11.41 5.68 -27.34
N GLU A 13 -10.44 5.73 -26.46
CA GLU A 13 -10.27 4.73 -25.42
C GLU A 13 -11.16 4.97 -24.19
N ARG A 14 -11.32 6.24 -23.80
CA ARG A 14 -12.01 6.61 -22.56
C ARG A 14 -11.56 5.75 -21.35
N SER A 15 -10.28 5.37 -21.35
CA SER A 15 -9.70 4.55 -20.30
C SER A 15 -9.72 5.29 -18.97
N ILE A 16 -10.14 4.59 -17.90
CA ILE A 16 -10.08 5.05 -16.51
C ILE A 16 -9.37 4.01 -15.66
N GLY A 17 -8.98 4.38 -14.45
CA GLY A 17 -8.31 3.48 -13.51
C GLY A 17 -8.89 3.62 -12.12
N LEU A 18 -9.96 2.89 -11.81
CA LEU A 18 -10.48 2.78 -10.46
C LEU A 18 -9.56 1.92 -9.62
N GLY A 19 -9.17 2.41 -8.47
CA GLY A 19 -8.30 1.72 -7.53
C GLY A 19 -8.78 1.85 -6.09
N ALA A 20 -7.97 1.38 -5.17
CA ALA A 20 -8.20 1.50 -3.73
C ALA A 20 -7.07 2.29 -3.07
N MET A 21 -7.40 3.01 -2.03
CA MET A 21 -6.50 3.73 -1.14
C MET A 21 -6.86 3.38 0.30
N GLY A 22 -5.86 3.33 1.18
CA GLY A 22 -6.10 3.04 2.60
C GLY A 22 -6.34 1.56 2.89
N PHE A 23 -5.86 0.64 2.04
CA PHE A 23 -6.12 -0.79 2.22
C PHE A 23 -5.58 -1.32 3.55
N HIS A 24 -4.31 -1.01 3.90
CA HIS A 24 -3.75 -1.45 5.18
C HIS A 24 -4.45 -0.79 6.37
N SER A 25 -4.74 0.51 6.29
CA SER A 25 -5.53 1.21 7.32
C SER A 25 -6.91 0.59 7.54
N TYR A 26 -7.57 0.15 6.45
CA TYR A 26 -8.82 -0.58 6.56
C TYR A 26 -8.67 -1.93 7.29
N LEU A 27 -7.61 -2.69 6.98
CA LEU A 27 -7.30 -3.94 7.67
C LEU A 27 -7.04 -3.71 9.16
N GLN A 28 -6.22 -2.71 9.50
CA GLN A 28 -5.93 -2.34 10.88
C GLN A 28 -7.20 -1.95 11.66
N ARG A 29 -8.06 -1.12 11.05
CA ARG A 29 -9.37 -0.78 11.63
C ARG A 29 -10.25 -2.01 11.92
N LYS A 30 -10.08 -3.08 11.16
CA LYS A 30 -10.82 -4.35 11.32
C LYS A 30 -10.07 -5.39 12.16
N ASN A 31 -8.94 -5.01 12.74
CA ASN A 31 -8.05 -5.90 13.48
C ASN A 31 -7.64 -7.15 12.68
N ILE A 32 -7.28 -6.95 11.41
CA ILE A 32 -6.88 -8.00 10.46
C ILE A 32 -5.40 -7.82 10.12
N ALA A 33 -4.58 -8.79 10.45
CA ALA A 33 -3.17 -8.78 10.03
C ALA A 33 -3.04 -8.89 8.51
N PHE A 34 -2.15 -8.09 7.91
CA PHE A 34 -1.97 -7.99 6.46
C PHE A 34 -1.62 -9.35 5.81
N GLU A 35 -0.83 -10.16 6.48
CA GLU A 35 -0.34 -11.46 6.01
C GLU A 35 -1.36 -12.60 6.23
N SER A 36 -2.55 -12.30 6.76
CA SER A 36 -3.55 -13.31 7.08
C SER A 36 -4.36 -13.77 5.86
N ALA A 37 -4.89 -14.99 5.92
CA ALA A 37 -5.83 -15.50 4.93
C ALA A 37 -7.12 -14.64 4.85
N ILE A 38 -7.53 -14.04 5.97
CA ILE A 38 -8.67 -13.12 6.03
C ILE A 38 -8.37 -11.86 5.21
N ALA A 39 -7.17 -11.26 5.34
CA ALA A 39 -6.76 -10.11 4.54
C ALA A 39 -6.79 -10.43 3.05
N LYS A 40 -6.33 -11.60 2.64
CA LYS A 40 -6.40 -12.06 1.23
C LYS A 40 -7.84 -12.19 0.75
N SER A 41 -8.74 -12.74 1.55
CA SER A 41 -10.17 -12.86 1.24
C SER A 41 -10.83 -11.48 1.06
N VAL A 42 -10.57 -10.56 2.01
CA VAL A 42 -11.04 -9.17 1.97
C VAL A 42 -10.53 -8.46 0.71
N ASN A 43 -9.24 -8.57 0.41
CA ASN A 43 -8.61 -8.04 -0.79
C ASN A 43 -9.35 -8.50 -2.06
N MET A 44 -9.54 -9.80 -2.22
CA MET A 44 -10.24 -10.36 -3.37
C MET A 44 -11.68 -9.86 -3.48
N LYS A 45 -12.41 -9.79 -2.36
CA LYS A 45 -13.80 -9.31 -2.32
C LYS A 45 -13.90 -7.85 -2.76
N ILE A 46 -13.01 -6.98 -2.27
CA ILE A 46 -12.98 -5.56 -2.64
C ILE A 46 -12.77 -5.41 -4.14
N PHE A 47 -11.71 -6.00 -4.68
CA PHE A 47 -11.36 -5.83 -6.09
C PHE A 47 -12.33 -6.53 -7.05
N LYS A 48 -12.90 -7.66 -6.65
CA LYS A 48 -14.01 -8.28 -7.38
C LYS A 48 -15.21 -7.33 -7.46
N THR A 49 -15.58 -6.71 -6.35
CA THR A 49 -16.72 -5.77 -6.32
C THR A 49 -16.45 -4.54 -7.19
N ILE A 50 -15.24 -3.96 -7.13
CA ILE A 50 -14.85 -2.82 -7.98
C ILE A 50 -14.96 -3.22 -9.45
N LYS A 51 -14.40 -4.36 -9.84
CA LYS A 51 -14.47 -4.87 -11.21
C LYS A 51 -15.92 -5.05 -11.67
N ASP A 52 -16.71 -5.84 -10.94
CA ASP A 52 -18.06 -6.20 -11.34
C ASP A 52 -18.93 -4.95 -11.52
N ARG A 53 -18.85 -3.99 -10.58
CA ARG A 53 -19.64 -2.76 -10.63
C ARG A 53 -19.18 -1.80 -11.71
N SER A 54 -17.87 -1.59 -11.87
CA SER A 54 -17.34 -0.69 -12.90
C SER A 54 -17.65 -1.21 -14.30
N TYR A 55 -17.54 -2.51 -14.53
CA TYR A 55 -17.88 -3.14 -15.82
C TYR A 55 -19.37 -3.06 -16.13
N ALA A 56 -20.21 -3.35 -15.15
CA ALA A 56 -21.66 -3.22 -15.31
C ALA A 56 -22.06 -1.77 -15.65
N THR A 57 -21.47 -0.78 -14.96
CA THR A 57 -21.73 0.64 -15.22
C THR A 57 -21.23 1.06 -16.60
N SER A 58 -20.02 0.67 -16.99
CA SER A 58 -19.47 1.00 -18.31
C SER A 58 -20.30 0.41 -19.45
N LYS A 59 -20.82 -0.81 -19.26
CA LYS A 59 -21.75 -1.46 -20.20
C LYS A 59 -23.08 -0.72 -20.27
N MET A 60 -23.63 -0.35 -19.13
CA MET A 60 -24.87 0.45 -19.05
C MET A 60 -24.69 1.80 -19.77
N LEU A 61 -23.61 2.52 -19.54
CA LEU A 61 -23.32 3.81 -20.20
C LEU A 61 -23.21 3.66 -21.73
N CYS A 62 -22.60 2.58 -22.20
CA CYS A 62 -22.56 2.27 -23.62
C CYS A 62 -23.96 2.12 -24.21
N HIS A 63 -24.82 1.30 -23.58
CA HIS A 63 -26.16 1.01 -24.12
C HIS A 63 -27.15 2.17 -23.93
N SER A 64 -27.18 2.81 -22.77
CA SER A 64 -28.21 3.81 -22.45
C SER A 64 -27.84 5.23 -22.86
N LYS A 65 -26.54 5.56 -22.98
CA LYS A 65 -26.03 6.90 -23.32
C LYS A 65 -25.36 6.96 -24.68
N GLY A 66 -25.19 5.83 -25.38
CA GLY A 66 -24.44 5.77 -26.64
C GLY A 66 -22.95 6.11 -26.50
N ILE A 67 -22.40 6.06 -25.28
CA ILE A 67 -20.99 6.31 -25.04
C ILE A 67 -20.20 5.07 -25.40
N THR A 68 -19.34 5.16 -26.42
CA THR A 68 -18.54 4.03 -26.91
C THR A 68 -17.05 4.22 -26.67
N SER A 69 -16.32 3.12 -26.62
CA SER A 69 -14.85 3.08 -26.66
C SER A 69 -14.38 2.09 -27.72
N ILE A 70 -13.07 1.95 -27.91
CA ILE A 70 -12.51 0.91 -28.78
C ILE A 70 -12.81 -0.52 -28.30
N ARG A 71 -13.25 -0.67 -27.06
CA ARG A 71 -13.76 -1.95 -26.53
C ARG A 71 -15.24 -2.11 -26.84
N PRO A 72 -15.62 -3.06 -27.70
CA PRO A 72 -17.02 -3.22 -28.10
C PRO A 72 -17.95 -3.50 -26.91
N GLY A 73 -19.08 -2.79 -26.87
CA GLY A 73 -20.10 -2.94 -25.82
C GLY A 73 -19.77 -2.27 -24.48
N TYR A 74 -18.71 -1.50 -24.40
CA TYR A 74 -18.34 -0.75 -23.19
C TYR A 74 -18.03 0.72 -23.49
N ALA A 75 -18.34 1.59 -22.55
CA ALA A 75 -18.02 3.02 -22.63
C ALA A 75 -16.53 3.32 -22.37
N ASN A 76 -15.83 2.38 -21.74
CA ASN A 76 -14.42 2.52 -21.36
C ASN A 76 -13.64 1.27 -21.79
N THR A 77 -12.43 1.46 -22.30
CA THR A 77 -11.55 0.34 -22.72
C THR A 77 -10.99 -0.39 -21.51
N THR A 78 -10.48 0.35 -20.53
CA THR A 78 -9.99 -0.18 -19.24
C THR A 78 -10.67 0.56 -18.09
N LEU A 79 -10.81 -0.09 -16.95
CA LEU A 79 -11.60 0.39 -15.83
C LEU A 79 -10.87 0.36 -14.48
N VAL A 80 -10.02 -0.64 -14.24
CA VAL A 80 -9.41 -0.88 -12.92
C VAL A 80 -7.88 -0.82 -12.99
N ALA A 81 -7.28 -0.01 -12.13
CA ALA A 81 -5.84 0.13 -11.97
C ALA A 81 -5.47 0.41 -10.52
N ILE A 82 -4.23 0.16 -10.12
CA ILE A 82 -3.71 0.51 -8.80
C ILE A 82 -2.69 1.63 -8.95
N ALA A 83 -3.05 2.81 -8.44
CA ALA A 83 -2.16 3.97 -8.36
C ALA A 83 -1.45 4.03 -6.99
N PRO A 84 -0.27 4.69 -6.90
CA PRO A 84 0.47 4.81 -5.64
C PRO A 84 -0.22 5.68 -4.59
N THR A 85 -1.03 6.65 -4.98
CA THR A 85 -1.82 7.59 -4.15
C THR A 85 -1.06 8.26 -2.99
N LYS A 86 0.23 8.57 -3.18
CA LYS A 86 1.09 9.11 -2.11
C LYS A 86 0.58 10.44 -1.53
N SER A 87 0.23 11.39 -2.39
CA SER A 87 -0.30 12.69 -1.96
C SER A 87 -1.76 12.61 -1.56
N SER A 88 -2.57 11.87 -2.31
CA SER A 88 -4.01 11.73 -2.06
C SER A 88 -4.30 11.11 -0.70
N SER A 89 -3.54 10.09 -0.27
CA SER A 89 -3.70 9.44 1.02
C SER A 89 -3.49 10.40 2.19
N PHE A 90 -2.60 11.37 2.03
CA PHE A 90 -2.37 12.43 3.01
C PHE A 90 -3.57 13.35 3.17
N ILE A 91 -4.15 13.79 2.04
CA ILE A 91 -5.31 14.71 2.00
C ILE A 91 -6.55 14.02 2.57
N HIS A 92 -6.70 12.72 2.29
CA HIS A 92 -7.85 11.93 2.72
C HIS A 92 -7.63 11.23 4.07
N GLY A 93 -7.16 11.97 5.08
CA GLY A 93 -7.10 11.51 6.47
C GLY A 93 -5.86 10.68 6.81
N GLN A 94 -4.76 10.85 6.08
CA GLN A 94 -3.47 10.21 6.35
C GLN A 94 -3.54 8.68 6.41
N VAL A 95 -4.38 8.07 5.58
CA VAL A 95 -4.50 6.62 5.47
C VAL A 95 -3.31 6.01 4.71
N SER A 96 -3.17 4.70 4.74
CA SER A 96 -2.13 4.00 4.00
C SER A 96 -2.22 4.26 2.48
N MET A 97 -1.07 4.31 1.82
CA MET A 97 -0.98 4.63 0.39
C MET A 97 -1.45 3.46 -0.46
N GLY A 98 -2.47 3.67 -1.29
CA GLY A 98 -2.98 2.64 -2.18
C GLY A 98 -3.29 1.33 -1.46
N ILE A 99 -2.61 0.28 -1.92
CA ILE A 99 -2.73 -1.09 -1.37
C ILE A 99 -1.55 -1.46 -0.46
N GLU A 100 -0.63 -0.53 -0.23
CA GLU A 100 0.61 -0.78 0.49
C GLU A 100 0.44 -0.76 2.00
N PRO A 101 1.27 -1.52 2.73
CA PRO A 101 1.42 -1.35 4.16
C PRO A 101 1.95 0.04 4.53
N ILE A 102 1.61 0.53 5.71
CA ILE A 102 2.22 1.74 6.25
C ILE A 102 3.71 1.52 6.51
N LYS A 103 4.51 2.56 6.28
CA LYS A 103 5.96 2.48 6.49
C LYS A 103 6.34 2.51 7.97
N SER A 104 5.56 3.22 8.78
CA SER A 104 5.80 3.40 10.21
C SER A 104 4.49 3.71 10.92
N ASN A 105 4.32 3.24 12.15
CA ASN A 105 3.15 3.57 12.98
C ASN A 105 3.29 4.92 13.69
N TYR A 106 4.50 5.44 13.80
CA TYR A 106 4.78 6.72 14.44
C TYR A 106 6.01 7.38 13.79
N PHE A 107 5.86 8.60 13.31
CA PHE A 107 6.96 9.36 12.73
C PHE A 107 6.72 10.87 12.83
N ILE A 108 7.83 11.62 12.79
CA ILE A 108 7.82 13.06 12.71
C ILE A 108 8.07 13.46 11.26
N LYS A 109 7.16 14.23 10.70
CA LYS A 109 7.30 14.79 9.35
C LYS A 109 7.69 16.25 9.44
N ASP A 110 8.86 16.56 8.92
CA ASP A 110 9.28 17.95 8.73
C ASP A 110 8.62 18.50 7.45
N LEU A 111 7.77 19.48 7.63
CA LEU A 111 7.24 20.32 6.55
C LEU A 111 8.02 21.62 6.54
N ALA A 112 8.09 22.31 5.39
CA ALA A 112 8.91 23.52 5.19
C ALA A 112 8.73 24.62 6.26
N LYS A 113 7.61 24.61 7.00
CA LYS A 113 7.29 25.60 8.05
C LYS A 113 6.78 25.01 9.37
N SER A 114 6.69 23.68 9.49
CA SER A 114 6.17 23.03 10.69
C SER A 114 6.61 21.57 10.80
N LYS A 115 6.69 21.06 12.04
CA LYS A 115 6.84 19.64 12.32
C LYS A 115 5.48 19.06 12.64
N THR A 116 5.07 18.03 11.92
CA THR A 116 3.81 17.32 12.18
C THR A 116 4.12 15.92 12.64
N VAL A 117 3.55 15.55 13.78
CA VAL A 117 3.65 14.18 14.31
C VAL A 117 2.51 13.36 13.73
N TYR A 118 2.85 12.21 13.17
CA TYR A 118 1.87 11.19 12.79
C TYR A 118 1.89 10.07 13.81
N LYS A 119 0.74 9.79 14.38
CA LYS A 119 0.44 8.58 15.15
C LYS A 119 -0.60 7.78 14.39
N ASN A 120 -0.40 6.47 14.28
CA ASN A 120 -1.40 5.59 13.68
C ASN A 120 -2.64 5.54 14.60
N PRO A 121 -3.80 6.08 14.18
CA PRO A 121 -4.96 6.19 15.06
C PRO A 121 -5.57 4.84 15.45
N PHE A 122 -5.37 3.81 14.62
CA PHE A 122 -5.87 2.46 14.92
C PHE A 122 -4.98 1.78 15.96
N LEU A 123 -3.67 2.01 15.90
CA LEU A 123 -2.73 1.57 16.94
C LEU A 123 -2.98 2.31 18.26
N GLU A 124 -3.20 3.61 18.20
CA GLU A 124 -3.48 4.42 19.39
C GLU A 124 -4.69 3.89 20.15
N ALA A 125 -5.79 3.61 19.44
CA ALA A 125 -6.99 3.01 20.04
C ALA A 125 -6.73 1.61 20.62
N GLU A 126 -5.89 0.82 19.99
CA GLU A 126 -5.54 -0.52 20.45
C GLU A 126 -4.63 -0.45 21.70
N LEU A 127 -3.62 0.40 21.68
CA LEU A 127 -2.76 0.63 22.86
C LEU A 127 -3.54 1.17 24.06
N GLU A 128 -4.53 2.02 23.82
CA GLU A 128 -5.44 2.50 24.87
C GLU A 128 -6.21 1.35 25.52
N ALA A 129 -6.74 0.44 24.70
CA ALA A 129 -7.49 -0.72 25.19
C ALA A 129 -6.65 -1.65 26.08
N TYR A 130 -5.33 -1.68 25.89
CA TYR A 130 -4.39 -2.48 26.70
C TYR A 130 -3.67 -1.66 27.77
N GLY A 131 -4.00 -0.37 27.97
CA GLY A 131 -3.31 0.48 28.96
C GLY A 131 -1.86 0.81 28.57
N LEU A 132 -1.51 0.70 27.31
CA LEU A 132 -0.16 0.92 26.78
C LEU A 132 -0.01 2.27 26.05
N ASN A 133 -1.06 3.10 25.99
CA ASN A 133 -1.01 4.39 25.31
C ASN A 133 -0.31 5.46 26.16
N THR A 134 0.99 5.31 26.37
CA THR A 134 1.81 6.22 27.19
C THR A 134 2.89 6.91 26.35
N PRO A 135 3.42 8.06 26.77
CA PRO A 135 4.53 8.74 26.11
C PRO A 135 5.74 7.83 25.92
N GLU A 136 6.08 7.02 26.91
CA GLU A 136 7.22 6.09 26.90
C GLU A 136 7.03 5.00 25.82
N THR A 137 5.82 4.49 25.67
CA THR A 137 5.48 3.53 24.62
C THR A 137 5.67 4.15 23.24
N TRP A 138 5.16 5.36 23.01
CA TRP A 138 5.34 6.05 21.72
C TRP A 138 6.79 6.42 21.43
N ASP A 139 7.56 6.80 22.45
CA ASP A 139 8.99 7.04 22.30
C ASP A 139 9.74 5.74 21.91
N SER A 140 9.39 4.61 22.53
CA SER A 140 9.95 3.30 22.17
C SER A 140 9.61 2.90 20.73
N ILE A 141 8.38 3.16 20.27
CA ILE A 141 7.94 2.92 18.89
C ILE A 141 8.74 3.81 17.92
N LEU A 142 8.97 5.08 18.25
CA LEU A 142 9.79 5.99 17.43
C LEU A 142 11.23 5.51 17.29
N LYS A 143 11.85 5.11 18.40
CA LYS A 143 13.21 4.54 18.44
C LYS A 143 13.36 3.25 17.63
N LYS A 144 12.26 2.51 17.43
CA LYS A 144 12.19 1.28 16.61
C LYS A 144 11.57 1.51 15.23
N ASP A 145 11.72 2.71 14.67
CA ASP A 145 11.26 3.08 13.32
C ASP A 145 9.75 2.87 13.10
N GLY A 146 8.97 2.96 14.15
CA GLY A 146 7.53 2.75 14.11
C GLY A 146 7.10 1.30 14.23
N SER A 147 8.03 0.39 14.55
CA SER A 147 7.72 -1.01 14.90
C SER A 147 7.05 -1.11 16.26
N VAL A 148 6.12 -2.03 16.40
CA VAL A 148 5.46 -2.41 17.65
C VAL A 148 5.75 -3.83 18.08
N GLN A 149 6.61 -4.55 17.34
CA GLN A 149 6.81 -5.98 17.57
C GLN A 149 7.54 -6.28 18.91
N HIS A 150 8.20 -5.27 19.48
CA HIS A 150 8.84 -5.34 20.81
C HIS A 150 7.86 -5.16 21.98
N LEU A 151 6.65 -4.64 21.71
CA LEU A 151 5.62 -4.48 22.73
C LEU A 151 4.90 -5.82 22.99
N ASP A 152 4.31 -5.97 24.16
CA ASP A 152 3.55 -7.17 24.54
C ASP A 152 2.04 -6.88 24.54
N PHE A 153 1.40 -7.14 23.40
CA PHE A 153 -0.05 -7.13 23.25
C PHE A 153 -0.48 -8.09 22.12
N PRO A 154 -1.66 -8.70 22.20
CA PRO A 154 -2.04 -9.82 21.32
C PRO A 154 -2.11 -9.48 19.84
N THR A 155 -2.50 -8.26 19.51
CA THR A 155 -2.82 -7.83 18.13
C THR A 155 -1.64 -7.16 17.42
N LYS A 156 -0.44 -7.17 17.97
CA LYS A 156 0.74 -6.51 17.40
C LYS A 156 1.04 -6.88 15.94
N ALA A 157 0.71 -8.09 15.51
CA ALA A 157 0.88 -8.54 14.14
C ALA A 157 0.04 -7.74 13.12
N VAL A 158 -1.05 -7.11 13.55
CA VAL A 158 -1.90 -6.22 12.73
C VAL A 158 -1.16 -4.93 12.36
N PHE A 159 -0.24 -4.49 13.20
CA PHE A 159 0.46 -3.22 13.11
C PHE A 159 1.90 -3.37 12.61
N LYS A 160 2.23 -4.48 11.97
CA LYS A 160 3.50 -4.62 11.26
C LYS A 160 3.67 -3.49 10.23
N SER A 161 4.84 -2.89 10.21
CA SER A 161 5.23 -1.91 9.21
C SER A 161 5.61 -2.58 7.89
N PHE A 162 5.76 -1.79 6.83
CA PHE A 162 6.06 -2.31 5.49
C PHE A 162 7.32 -3.18 5.44
N ILE A 163 8.38 -2.80 6.18
CA ILE A 163 9.63 -3.57 6.22
C ILE A 163 9.50 -4.90 6.97
N GLU A 164 8.51 -5.03 7.85
CA GLU A 164 8.27 -6.22 8.67
C GLU A 164 7.33 -7.22 7.97
N ILE A 165 6.63 -6.79 6.91
CA ILE A 165 5.76 -7.64 6.11
C ILE A 165 6.59 -8.32 5.02
N SER A 166 6.40 -9.64 4.87
CA SER A 166 7.11 -10.42 3.87
C SER A 166 6.85 -9.90 2.44
N PRO A 167 7.90 -9.62 1.63
CA PRO A 167 7.72 -9.27 0.23
C PRO A 167 6.95 -10.33 -0.58
N LYS A 168 7.07 -11.62 -0.22
CA LYS A 168 6.29 -12.70 -0.84
C LYS A 168 4.80 -12.55 -0.56
N GLU A 169 4.40 -12.18 0.65
CA GLU A 169 3.00 -11.95 0.97
C GLU A 169 2.42 -10.74 0.23
N LEU A 170 3.21 -9.68 0.02
CA LEU A 170 2.82 -8.56 -0.84
C LEU A 170 2.52 -9.03 -2.26
N ILE A 171 3.39 -9.87 -2.83
CA ILE A 171 3.23 -10.45 -4.16
C ILE A 171 1.98 -11.35 -4.21
N ILE A 172 1.78 -12.22 -3.21
CA ILE A 172 0.60 -13.09 -3.11
C ILE A 172 -0.70 -12.26 -3.05
N GLN A 173 -0.71 -11.19 -2.27
CA GLN A 173 -1.84 -10.26 -2.19
C GLN A 173 -2.08 -9.56 -3.55
N ALA A 174 -1.02 -9.13 -4.23
CA ALA A 174 -1.10 -8.52 -5.55
C ALA A 174 -1.63 -9.49 -6.61
N ALA A 175 -1.12 -10.71 -6.63
CA ALA A 175 -1.56 -11.78 -7.53
C ALA A 175 -3.05 -12.12 -7.33
N ALA A 176 -3.48 -12.21 -6.06
CA ALA A 176 -4.87 -12.51 -5.72
C ALA A 176 -5.87 -11.49 -6.30
N ARG A 177 -5.50 -10.19 -6.35
CA ARG A 177 -6.36 -9.14 -6.93
C ARG A 177 -6.10 -8.89 -8.41
N GLN A 178 -4.93 -9.30 -8.98
CA GLN A 178 -4.57 -9.02 -10.38
C GLN A 178 -5.65 -9.47 -11.38
N LYS A 179 -6.30 -10.58 -11.13
CA LYS A 179 -7.40 -11.09 -11.99
C LYS A 179 -8.63 -10.17 -12.06
N PHE A 180 -8.72 -9.20 -11.16
CA PHE A 180 -9.78 -8.21 -11.12
C PHE A 180 -9.32 -6.83 -11.62
N ILE A 181 -8.08 -6.70 -12.07
CA ILE A 181 -7.46 -5.44 -12.48
C ILE A 181 -7.10 -5.54 -13.96
N ASP A 182 -7.61 -4.61 -14.76
CA ASP A 182 -7.33 -4.56 -16.21
C ASP A 182 -5.89 -4.18 -16.50
N GLN A 183 -5.45 -3.15 -15.80
CA GLN A 183 -4.16 -2.52 -15.98
C GLN A 183 -3.14 -3.10 -15.01
N SER A 184 -2.04 -2.39 -14.82
CA SER A 184 -0.99 -2.78 -13.86
C SER A 184 -1.31 -2.30 -12.45
N GLN A 185 -0.51 -2.78 -11.51
CA GLN A 185 -0.50 -2.34 -10.12
C GLN A 185 0.82 -1.63 -9.84
N SER A 186 0.76 -0.48 -9.18
CA SER A 186 1.95 0.17 -8.60
C SER A 186 2.38 -0.58 -7.34
N LEU A 187 2.90 -1.79 -7.55
CA LEU A 187 3.34 -2.68 -6.47
C LEU A 187 4.81 -2.40 -6.13
N ASN A 188 5.02 -1.77 -4.99
CA ASN A 188 6.34 -1.56 -4.43
C ASN A 188 6.75 -2.74 -3.55
N LEU A 189 8.04 -3.04 -3.52
CA LEU A 189 8.64 -3.99 -2.59
C LEU A 189 9.52 -3.24 -1.60
N MET A 190 9.46 -3.64 -0.34
CA MET A 190 10.39 -3.17 0.68
C MET A 190 11.42 -4.28 0.91
N ILE A 191 12.69 -3.97 0.62
CA ILE A 191 13.79 -4.94 0.62
C ILE A 191 14.77 -4.55 1.72
N HIS A 192 15.05 -5.48 2.62
CA HIS A 192 16.09 -5.25 3.64
C HIS A 192 17.47 -5.15 2.97
N PRO A 193 18.36 -4.22 3.41
CA PRO A 193 19.67 -4.02 2.78
C PRO A 193 20.58 -5.25 2.74
N SER A 194 20.39 -6.18 3.67
CA SER A 194 21.16 -7.42 3.77
C SER A 194 20.69 -8.55 2.84
N ILE A 195 19.60 -8.36 2.11
CA ILE A 195 19.09 -9.40 1.21
C ILE A 195 20.03 -9.54 0.02
N PRO A 196 20.52 -10.77 -0.28
CA PRO A 196 21.37 -11.02 -1.44
C PRO A 196 20.66 -10.72 -2.77
N ALA A 197 21.39 -10.25 -3.78
CA ALA A 197 20.84 -9.96 -5.10
C ALA A 197 20.14 -11.18 -5.73
N LYS A 198 20.61 -12.39 -5.45
CA LYS A 198 19.97 -13.63 -5.86
C LYS A 198 18.54 -13.75 -5.34
N ASP A 199 18.30 -13.40 -4.08
CA ASP A 199 16.99 -13.52 -3.46
C ASP A 199 16.03 -12.44 -3.98
N ILE A 200 16.58 -11.24 -4.28
CA ILE A 200 15.81 -10.20 -4.98
C ILE A 200 15.34 -10.71 -6.34
N ASN A 201 16.25 -11.33 -7.13
CA ASN A 201 15.89 -11.93 -8.42
C ASN A 201 14.80 -13.01 -8.26
N GLN A 202 14.88 -13.84 -7.22
CA GLN A 202 13.83 -14.84 -6.94
C GLN A 202 12.46 -14.20 -6.63
N LEU A 203 12.42 -13.03 -6.00
CA LEU A 203 11.15 -12.31 -5.78
C LEU A 203 10.54 -11.84 -7.10
N TYR A 204 11.34 -11.38 -8.06
CA TYR A 204 10.86 -10.99 -9.40
C TYR A 204 10.33 -12.19 -10.17
N LEU A 205 11.05 -13.31 -10.18
CA LEU A 205 10.60 -14.56 -10.78
C LEU A 205 9.29 -15.03 -10.13
N PHE A 206 9.24 -15.04 -8.82
CA PHE A 206 8.03 -15.39 -8.07
C PHE A 206 6.84 -14.49 -8.42
N ALA A 207 7.03 -13.17 -8.54
CA ALA A 207 5.96 -12.26 -8.95
C ALA A 207 5.43 -12.60 -10.35
N HIS A 208 6.33 -12.92 -11.29
CA HIS A 208 5.97 -13.36 -12.64
C HIS A 208 5.18 -14.67 -12.61
N GLU A 209 5.68 -15.69 -11.91
CA GLU A 209 5.02 -16.99 -11.75
C GLU A 209 3.63 -16.88 -11.12
N GLN A 210 3.45 -15.92 -10.20
CA GLN A 210 2.14 -15.64 -9.59
C GLN A 210 1.20 -14.83 -10.51
N GLY A 211 1.64 -14.43 -11.72
CA GLY A 211 0.84 -13.69 -12.69
C GLY A 211 0.68 -12.20 -12.37
N VAL A 212 1.58 -11.61 -11.59
CA VAL A 212 1.63 -10.15 -11.39
C VAL A 212 2.20 -9.51 -12.65
N LYS A 213 1.49 -8.54 -13.24
CA LYS A 213 1.89 -7.92 -14.51
C LYS A 213 3.18 -7.12 -14.41
N THR A 214 3.33 -6.32 -13.35
CA THR A 214 4.50 -5.45 -13.16
C THR A 214 4.78 -5.25 -11.67
N LEU A 215 6.05 -5.08 -11.33
CA LEU A 215 6.52 -4.44 -10.10
C LEU A 215 6.83 -2.97 -10.40
N TYR A 216 6.90 -2.11 -9.36
CA TYR A 216 7.14 -0.68 -9.54
C TYR A 216 8.48 -0.29 -8.92
N TYR A 217 8.51 0.23 -7.70
CA TYR A 217 9.75 0.55 -7.03
C TYR A 217 10.18 -0.55 -6.06
N GLN A 218 11.48 -0.66 -5.91
CA GLN A 218 12.12 -1.39 -4.85
C GLN A 218 12.68 -0.37 -3.86
N PHE A 219 12.16 -0.37 -2.64
CA PHE A 219 12.66 0.47 -1.55
C PHE A 219 13.63 -0.32 -0.69
N SER A 220 14.69 0.33 -0.25
CA SER A 220 15.62 -0.18 0.74
C SER A 220 16.06 0.94 1.66
N ILE A 221 16.43 0.61 2.89
CA ILE A 221 17.09 1.53 3.79
C ILE A 221 18.57 1.52 3.37
N SER A 222 19.21 2.70 3.19
CA SER A 222 20.63 2.72 2.84
C SER A 222 21.48 2.22 4.01
N SER A 223 22.59 1.54 3.69
CA SER A 223 23.54 1.07 4.72
C SER A 223 24.06 2.21 5.60
N ALA A 224 24.23 3.40 5.01
CA ALA A 224 24.64 4.60 5.76
C ALA A 224 23.57 5.07 6.76
N GLN A 225 22.28 5.03 6.39
CA GLN A 225 21.20 5.36 7.30
C GLN A 225 21.07 4.33 8.43
N SER A 226 21.25 3.05 8.11
CA SER A 226 21.28 1.97 9.11
C SER A 226 22.47 2.15 10.08
N PHE A 227 23.66 2.49 9.57
CA PHE A 227 24.84 2.72 10.37
C PHE A 227 24.70 3.95 11.30
N THR A 228 24.19 5.07 10.79
CA THR A 228 23.94 6.28 11.58
C THR A 228 22.93 6.03 12.70
N ARG A 229 21.93 5.23 12.47
CA ARG A 229 20.93 4.84 13.49
C ARG A 229 21.56 3.99 14.59
N ASN A 230 22.38 3.00 14.23
CA ASN A 230 23.08 2.14 15.20
C ASN A 230 24.01 2.96 16.11
N ILE A 231 24.69 3.98 15.57
CA ILE A 231 25.53 4.89 16.37
C ILE A 231 24.68 5.70 17.36
N LEU A 232 23.54 6.22 16.91
CA LEU A 232 22.64 6.99 17.78
C LEU A 232 21.99 6.12 18.88
N GLU A 233 21.69 4.86 18.58
CA GLU A 233 21.22 3.89 19.58
C GLU A 233 22.32 3.59 20.63
N CYS A 234 23.55 3.38 20.22
CA CYS A 234 24.69 3.17 21.15
C CYS A 234 24.93 4.39 22.03
N ALA A 235 24.92 5.60 21.45
CA ALA A 235 25.14 6.84 22.20
C ALA A 235 24.02 7.13 23.23
N SER A 236 22.81 6.63 23.01
CA SER A 236 21.70 6.77 23.98
C SER A 236 21.71 5.73 25.10
N CYS A 237 22.54 4.68 25.00
CA CYS A 237 22.72 3.67 26.07
C CYS A 237 23.87 3.99 27.04
N GLU A 238 24.71 4.98 26.71
CA GLU A 238 25.85 5.39 27.53
C GLU A 238 25.62 6.69 28.35
N GLY A 239 24.36 7.20 28.36
CA GLY A 239 23.99 8.42 29.06
C GLY A 239 23.13 8.21 30.30
#